data_669ba5117928307bfb01a471446b43d2
#
_entry.id   669ba5117928307bfb01a471446b43d2
#
_cell.length_a   1.000
_cell.length_b   1.000
_cell.length_c   1.000
_cell.angle_alpha   90.00
_cell.angle_beta   90.00
_cell.angle_gamma   90.00
#
_symmetry.space_group_name_H-M   'P 1'
#
loop_
_entity.id
_entity.type
_entity.pdbx_description
1 polymer ?
#
loop_
_entity_poly.entity_id
_entity_poly.type
_entity_poly.pdbx_seq_one_letter_code
_entity_poly.pdbx_strand_id
1 'polypeptide(L)'
;MRIFSLFILLSLHCSLTGQVISEKLEAYFSFQDCKLFDQSGNGSSGAILGDTNCLCGVRDTGFYFDGSGDALLLVGPLADIFTTSDFSVGFYMRLTDQGAIGGSQVVMAKQANCNLQDAFSIRYTQKTNTISSSISENDTLFTTVQAKLNPNQCWHYITVTRSNTRYSLYVNGVLRDSKTSKARIDLTSTSPLKIAEPVCTIDQPFHGTLDELRFYSKALNEDEINRHNLRPDEILNSDTLIYLGNSFQAITAQSCAQEYSWSPTTGVSDPTASNPVITPTAPTIYILTMTYTDDTGGCLSRDSLMVNVIDPDTLDCNKIFIPNAFTPGSSAGRNDVFGISNPFAVNDFISFEIFDRWGGRVFAAEDAKSQWDGCAQGQPLNPGVYLYRLHYRCDGKERLKTGSLTLLR
;
A
#
# COMPACT_ATOMS: atom_id res chain seq x y z
N MET A 1 13.39 31.57 -48.54
CA MET A 1 12.97 31.88 -47.16
C MET A 1 12.10 30.74 -46.68
N ARG A 2 12.69 29.75 -46.02
CA ARG A 2 11.99 28.54 -45.51
C ARG A 2 11.70 28.76 -44.04
N ILE A 3 10.42 28.79 -43.71
CA ILE A 3 9.93 28.92 -42.34
C ILE A 3 9.94 27.52 -41.73
N PHE A 4 10.78 27.30 -40.71
CA PHE A 4 10.74 26.10 -39.88
C PHE A 4 9.71 26.32 -38.75
N SER A 5 8.60 25.58 -38.79
CA SER A 5 7.66 25.51 -37.70
C SER A 5 8.18 24.52 -36.65
N LEU A 6 8.54 25.06 -35.49
CA LEU A 6 8.95 24.30 -34.33
C LEU A 6 7.68 23.80 -33.61
N PHE A 7 7.36 22.52 -33.72
CA PHE A 7 6.33 21.88 -32.89
C PHE A 7 6.92 21.58 -31.50
N ILE A 8 6.50 22.35 -30.52
CA ILE A 8 6.76 22.05 -29.09
C ILE A 8 5.75 21.00 -28.67
N LEU A 9 6.22 19.74 -28.50
CA LEU A 9 5.47 18.70 -27.81
C LEU A 9 5.45 19.03 -26.30
N LEU A 10 4.34 19.56 -25.81
CA LEU A 10 4.06 19.59 -24.39
C LEU A 10 3.75 18.16 -23.92
N SER A 11 4.72 17.50 -23.31
CA SER A 11 4.46 16.27 -22.56
C SER A 11 3.71 16.65 -21.27
N LEU A 12 2.40 16.43 -21.25
CA LEU A 12 1.62 16.42 -20.00
C LEU A 12 2.11 15.24 -19.15
N HIS A 13 2.99 15.52 -18.19
CA HIS A 13 3.24 14.60 -17.10
C HIS A 13 2.00 14.64 -16.18
N CYS A 14 1.12 13.67 -16.33
CA CYS A 14 0.07 13.41 -15.35
C CYS A 14 0.75 12.88 -14.09
N SER A 15 1.08 13.78 -13.16
CA SER A 15 1.47 13.40 -11.81
C SER A 15 0.26 12.76 -11.17
N LEU A 16 0.27 11.43 -10.99
CA LEU A 16 -0.64 10.74 -10.10
C LEU A 16 -0.33 11.14 -8.65
N THR A 17 -0.73 12.34 -8.27
CA THR A 17 -0.89 12.68 -6.86
C THR A 17 -2.08 11.84 -6.39
N GLY A 18 -1.82 10.85 -5.53
CA GLY A 18 -2.88 10.08 -4.90
C GLY A 18 -3.90 11.05 -4.32
N GLN A 19 -5.16 10.97 -4.77
CA GLN A 19 -6.23 11.82 -4.27
C GLN A 19 -6.33 11.58 -2.76
N VAL A 20 -5.93 12.58 -1.97
CA VAL A 20 -6.22 12.59 -0.54
C VAL A 20 -7.73 12.50 -0.39
N ILE A 21 -8.21 11.53 0.39
CA ILE A 21 -9.64 11.45 0.72
C ILE A 21 -9.92 12.66 1.60
N SER A 22 -10.45 13.71 1.00
CA SER A 22 -10.80 14.96 1.71
C SER A 22 -12.19 14.89 2.35
N GLU A 23 -13.01 13.91 1.97
CA GLU A 23 -14.35 13.78 2.51
C GLU A 23 -14.32 13.40 4.00
N LYS A 24 -14.86 14.30 4.83
CA LYS A 24 -14.90 14.14 6.29
C LYS A 24 -13.52 14.08 6.96
N LEU A 25 -12.48 14.61 6.31
CA LEU A 25 -11.19 14.85 6.94
C LEU A 25 -11.31 16.06 7.87
N GLU A 26 -11.12 15.87 9.17
CA GLU A 26 -11.25 16.90 10.19
C GLU A 26 -9.91 17.56 10.54
N ALA A 27 -8.81 16.79 10.52
CA ALA A 27 -7.47 17.32 10.67
C ALA A 27 -6.43 16.46 9.98
N TYR A 28 -5.37 17.09 9.47
CA TYR A 28 -4.22 16.42 8.88
C TYR A 28 -2.92 17.13 9.24
N PHE A 29 -2.06 16.42 9.95
CA PHE A 29 -0.72 16.88 10.32
C PHE A 29 0.30 15.99 9.59
N SER A 30 0.95 16.54 8.57
CA SER A 30 1.99 15.82 7.79
C SER A 30 3.36 15.93 8.43
N PHE A 31 3.53 16.83 9.42
CA PHE A 31 4.78 17.12 10.12
C PHE A 31 5.95 17.57 9.23
N GLN A 32 5.67 17.95 8.00
CA GLN A 32 6.68 18.47 7.09
C GLN A 32 7.31 19.76 7.62
N ASP A 33 8.60 19.94 7.35
CA ASP A 33 9.40 21.06 7.86
C ASP A 33 9.37 21.18 9.41
N CYS A 34 9.11 20.08 10.12
CA CYS A 34 8.97 20.10 11.58
C CYS A 34 7.84 21.01 12.08
N LYS A 35 6.75 21.13 11.33
CA LYS A 35 5.65 22.02 11.67
C LYS A 35 4.42 21.27 12.12
N LEU A 36 3.83 21.71 13.22
CA LEU A 36 2.53 21.26 13.69
C LEU A 36 1.44 22.16 13.06
N PHE A 37 1.10 21.88 11.81
CA PHE A 37 0.12 22.65 11.04
C PHE A 37 -0.96 21.72 10.48
N ASP A 38 -2.23 22.11 10.69
CA ASP A 38 -3.37 21.38 10.13
C ASP A 38 -3.56 21.70 8.65
N GLN A 39 -3.23 20.76 7.79
CA GLN A 39 -3.36 20.88 6.34
C GLN A 39 -4.78 20.56 5.81
N SER A 40 -5.71 20.11 6.68
CA SER A 40 -7.10 19.91 6.28
C SER A 40 -7.85 21.20 5.96
N GLY A 41 -7.39 22.32 6.53
CA GLY A 41 -8.05 23.62 6.41
C GLY A 41 -9.20 23.83 7.39
N ASN A 42 -9.49 22.90 8.30
CA ASN A 42 -10.59 22.98 9.27
C ASN A 42 -10.22 23.73 10.57
N GLY A 43 -8.96 24.17 10.70
CA GLY A 43 -8.52 25.05 11.78
C GLY A 43 -8.24 24.37 13.11
N SER A 44 -7.94 23.08 13.11
CA SER A 44 -7.35 22.42 14.27
C SER A 44 -5.95 22.95 14.52
N SER A 45 -5.54 23.00 15.78
CA SER A 45 -4.24 23.54 16.17
C SER A 45 -3.63 22.71 17.30
N GLY A 46 -2.37 22.99 17.62
CA GLY A 46 -1.71 22.29 18.70
C GLY A 46 -0.55 23.07 19.30
N ALA A 47 -0.09 22.61 20.45
CA ALA A 47 1.13 23.06 21.11
C ALA A 47 2.14 21.93 21.16
N ILE A 48 3.40 22.27 20.93
CA ILE A 48 4.54 21.37 21.10
C ILE A 48 5.08 21.59 22.51
N LEU A 49 5.27 20.51 23.26
CA LEU A 49 5.90 20.48 24.58
C LEU A 49 7.23 19.74 24.48
N GLY A 50 8.20 20.16 25.26
CA GLY A 50 9.55 19.57 25.23
C GLY A 50 10.40 20.08 24.08
N ASP A 51 11.47 19.35 23.78
CA ASP A 51 12.47 19.66 22.77
C ASP A 51 12.31 18.72 21.56
N THR A 52 11.06 18.57 21.07
CA THR A 52 10.77 17.66 19.97
C THR A 52 11.67 17.90 18.76
N ASN A 53 12.31 16.84 18.29
CA ASN A 53 13.11 16.83 17.08
C ASN A 53 12.30 16.23 15.91
N CYS A 54 12.75 16.53 14.70
CA CYS A 54 12.23 15.86 13.51
C CYS A 54 13.29 14.97 12.92
N LEU A 55 12.88 13.76 12.65
CA LEU A 55 13.67 12.78 11.90
C LEU A 55 13.03 12.56 10.54
N CYS A 56 13.70 11.78 9.72
CA CYS A 56 13.15 11.36 8.46
C CYS A 56 11.85 10.56 8.67
N GLY A 57 10.76 11.03 8.07
CA GLY A 57 9.42 10.45 8.12
C GLY A 57 9.16 9.44 7.01
N VAL A 58 7.92 9.05 6.87
CA VAL A 58 7.43 8.28 5.70
C VAL A 58 7.39 9.18 4.47
N ARG A 59 7.10 10.47 4.70
CA ARG A 59 7.26 11.55 3.73
C ARG A 59 8.06 12.67 4.36
N ASP A 60 9.21 12.98 3.80
CA ASP A 60 10.11 14.06 4.24
C ASP A 60 10.47 13.96 5.73
N THR A 61 9.69 14.56 6.63
CA THR A 61 9.98 14.61 8.05
C THR A 61 8.81 14.12 8.92
N GLY A 62 9.12 13.47 10.05
CA GLY A 62 8.20 13.07 11.10
C GLY A 62 8.63 13.60 12.45
N PHE A 63 7.69 13.80 13.38
CA PHE A 63 7.99 14.19 14.76
C PHE A 63 8.57 12.99 15.52
N TYR A 64 9.75 13.18 16.07
CA TYR A 64 10.42 12.25 16.97
C TYR A 64 10.17 12.64 18.42
N PHE A 65 9.83 11.63 19.23
CA PHE A 65 9.62 11.72 20.67
C PHE A 65 10.69 10.87 21.36
N ASP A 66 11.44 11.44 22.27
CA ASP A 66 12.56 10.78 22.96
C ASP A 66 12.10 9.94 24.18
N GLY A 67 10.80 9.93 24.47
CA GLY A 67 10.24 9.27 25.65
C GLY A 67 10.45 10.02 26.95
N SER A 68 10.85 11.30 26.91
CA SER A 68 11.21 12.10 28.08
C SER A 68 10.66 13.54 28.03
N GLY A 69 9.33 13.67 28.16
CA GLY A 69 8.69 15.00 28.28
C GLY A 69 8.30 15.65 26.96
N ASP A 70 8.62 15.04 25.83
CA ASP A 70 8.15 15.48 24.53
C ASP A 70 6.69 15.10 24.33
N ALA A 71 5.87 16.08 23.88
CA ALA A 71 4.45 15.83 23.61
C ALA A 71 3.85 16.84 22.62
N LEU A 72 2.72 16.44 22.00
CA LEU A 72 1.85 17.37 21.29
C LEU A 72 0.49 17.43 21.99
N LEU A 73 -0.02 18.62 22.19
CA LEU A 73 -1.39 18.87 22.63
C LEU A 73 -2.21 19.38 21.46
N LEU A 74 -3.21 18.62 21.02
CA LEU A 74 -4.05 18.97 19.87
C LEU A 74 -5.44 19.40 20.35
N VAL A 75 -5.93 20.49 19.78
CA VAL A 75 -7.22 21.11 20.10
C VAL A 75 -7.93 21.60 18.83
N GLY A 76 -9.18 21.98 18.96
CA GLY A 76 -10.00 22.47 17.86
C GLY A 76 -10.98 21.43 17.32
N PRO A 77 -11.49 21.57 16.09
CA PRO A 77 -12.53 20.71 15.53
C PRO A 77 -12.21 19.22 15.55
N LEU A 78 -10.94 18.82 15.48
CA LEU A 78 -10.54 17.43 15.61
C LEU A 78 -10.98 16.77 16.93
N ALA A 79 -11.18 17.56 18.01
CA ALA A 79 -11.62 17.03 19.29
C ALA A 79 -13.11 16.63 19.28
N ASP A 80 -13.90 17.23 18.39
CA ASP A 80 -15.35 17.01 18.28
C ASP A 80 -15.72 15.69 17.63
N ILE A 81 -14.77 14.99 16.97
CA ILE A 81 -15.02 13.62 16.48
C ILE A 81 -15.15 12.61 17.61
N PHE A 82 -14.55 12.91 18.78
CA PHE A 82 -14.59 12.04 19.97
C PHE A 82 -15.84 12.29 20.81
N THR A 83 -16.98 11.99 20.24
CA THR A 83 -18.31 12.01 20.86
C THR A 83 -18.99 10.65 20.67
N THR A 84 -20.26 10.63 20.36
CA THR A 84 -20.98 9.44 19.87
C THR A 84 -20.84 9.22 18.35
N SER A 85 -20.17 10.12 17.60
CA SER A 85 -20.03 10.06 16.14
C SER A 85 -19.09 8.94 15.68
N ASP A 86 -19.25 8.49 14.45
CA ASP A 86 -18.26 7.62 13.82
C ASP A 86 -16.98 8.42 13.55
N PHE A 87 -15.83 7.76 13.67
CA PHE A 87 -14.55 8.40 13.42
C PHE A 87 -13.49 7.43 12.93
N SER A 88 -12.43 7.97 12.39
CA SER A 88 -11.17 7.25 12.14
C SER A 88 -9.98 8.09 12.51
N VAL A 89 -8.95 7.45 13.05
CA VAL A 89 -7.63 8.03 13.31
C VAL A 89 -6.59 7.16 12.62
N GLY A 90 -5.78 7.76 11.74
CA GLY A 90 -4.72 7.08 11.01
C GLY A 90 -3.39 7.82 11.15
N PHE A 91 -2.28 7.09 11.32
CA PHE A 91 -0.94 7.65 11.41
C PHE A 91 0.12 6.58 11.15
N TYR A 92 1.32 7.03 10.80
CA TYR A 92 2.50 6.19 10.77
C TYR A 92 3.27 6.31 12.07
N MET A 93 3.82 5.18 12.51
CA MET A 93 4.73 5.14 13.64
C MET A 93 5.96 4.30 13.33
N ARG A 94 7.12 4.77 13.76
CA ARG A 94 8.38 4.02 13.81
C ARG A 94 8.84 3.96 15.25
N LEU A 95 9.10 2.75 15.71
CA LEU A 95 9.56 2.50 17.07
C LEU A 95 11.08 2.68 17.13
N THR A 96 11.56 3.24 18.23
CA THR A 96 12.99 3.29 18.53
C THR A 96 13.33 2.18 19.52
N ASP A 97 14.39 1.42 19.22
CA ASP A 97 14.85 0.37 20.14
C ASP A 97 15.73 1.00 21.25
N GLN A 98 15.18 1.06 22.43
CA GLN A 98 15.83 1.66 23.61
C GLN A 98 15.85 0.67 24.80
N GLY A 99 16.17 -0.58 24.53
CA GLY A 99 16.20 -1.59 25.60
C GLY A 99 14.80 -1.89 26.17
N ALA A 100 14.74 -2.66 27.22
CA ALA A 100 13.47 -3.08 27.83
C ALA A 100 12.83 -1.95 28.64
N ILE A 101 11.91 -1.21 28.05
CA ILE A 101 11.04 -0.28 28.79
C ILE A 101 9.91 -1.09 29.45
N GLY A 102 9.80 -0.96 30.76
CA GLY A 102 8.68 -1.56 31.50
C GLY A 102 7.37 -0.80 31.25
N GLY A 103 6.25 -1.52 31.10
CA GLY A 103 4.94 -0.90 30.91
C GLY A 103 4.54 -0.70 29.46
N SER A 104 3.49 0.08 29.26
CA SER A 104 2.98 0.49 27.93
C SER A 104 3.32 1.94 27.68
N GLN A 105 3.71 2.26 26.45
CA GLN A 105 3.94 3.62 25.99
C GLN A 105 2.63 4.18 25.42
N VAL A 106 2.28 5.41 25.80
CA VAL A 106 1.11 6.10 25.26
C VAL A 106 1.47 6.80 23.98
N VAL A 107 0.96 6.31 22.86
CA VAL A 107 1.10 6.96 21.55
C VAL A 107 0.15 8.15 21.47
N MET A 108 -1.10 7.96 21.94
CA MET A 108 -2.15 8.97 21.85
C MET A 108 -3.18 8.73 22.97
N ALA A 109 -3.65 9.82 23.60
CA ALA A 109 -4.71 9.73 24.58
C ALA A 109 -5.58 11.00 24.62
N LYS A 110 -6.89 10.81 24.78
CA LYS A 110 -7.88 11.85 25.10
C LYS A 110 -8.65 11.39 26.33
N GLN A 111 -8.22 11.80 27.48
CA GLN A 111 -8.83 11.52 28.78
C GLN A 111 -8.40 12.55 29.82
N ALA A 112 -9.27 12.84 30.79
CA ALA A 112 -8.99 13.82 31.84
C ALA A 112 -8.13 13.25 32.96
N ASN A 113 -8.41 12.01 33.36
CA ASN A 113 -7.79 11.34 34.50
C ASN A 113 -7.40 9.90 34.12
N CYS A 114 -6.60 9.27 34.98
CA CYS A 114 -6.25 7.86 34.83
C CYS A 114 -7.41 6.94 35.28
N ASN A 115 -8.51 6.96 34.54
CA ASN A 115 -9.67 6.09 34.73
C ASN A 115 -10.29 5.77 33.36
N LEU A 116 -11.39 5.05 33.35
CA LEU A 116 -12.12 4.68 32.14
C LEU A 116 -13.24 5.67 31.77
N GLN A 117 -13.25 6.89 32.34
CA GLN A 117 -14.28 7.86 32.07
C GLN A 117 -13.96 8.66 30.78
N ASP A 118 -14.85 8.59 29.79
CA ASP A 118 -14.81 9.35 28.53
C ASP A 118 -13.41 9.31 27.88
N ALA A 119 -12.83 8.10 27.83
CA ALA A 119 -11.44 7.90 27.50
C ALA A 119 -11.23 7.26 26.12
N PHE A 120 -10.32 7.84 25.36
CA PHE A 120 -9.74 7.26 24.15
C PHE A 120 -8.22 7.13 24.32
N SER A 121 -7.65 6.01 23.92
CA SER A 121 -6.19 5.86 23.94
C SER A 121 -5.68 4.85 22.91
N ILE A 122 -4.45 5.10 22.46
CA ILE A 122 -3.63 4.17 21.68
C ILE A 122 -2.33 3.97 22.44
N ARG A 123 -1.96 2.71 22.69
CA ARG A 123 -0.79 2.32 23.48
C ARG A 123 0.03 1.27 22.74
N TYR A 124 1.34 1.36 22.86
CA TYR A 124 2.28 0.34 22.41
C TYR A 124 2.93 -0.35 23.62
N THR A 125 2.95 -1.68 23.61
CA THR A 125 3.61 -2.49 24.65
C THR A 125 4.81 -3.20 24.02
N GLN A 126 6.02 -2.73 24.32
CA GLN A 126 7.26 -3.23 23.74
C GLN A 126 7.49 -4.72 24.04
N LYS A 127 7.28 -5.16 25.30
CA LYS A 127 7.50 -6.55 25.73
C LYS A 127 6.76 -7.58 24.87
N THR A 128 5.60 -7.26 24.33
CA THR A 128 4.76 -8.15 23.52
C THR A 128 4.72 -7.75 22.07
N ASN A 129 5.38 -6.64 21.71
CA ASN A 129 5.32 -5.98 20.39
C ASN A 129 3.86 -5.78 19.94
N THR A 130 3.04 -5.20 20.81
CA THR A 130 1.60 -5.10 20.62
C THR A 130 1.16 -3.64 20.64
N ILE A 131 0.42 -3.24 19.62
CA ILE A 131 -0.35 -1.99 19.61
C ILE A 131 -1.76 -2.29 20.10
N SER A 132 -2.32 -1.45 20.95
CA SER A 132 -3.70 -1.55 21.43
C SER A 132 -4.38 -0.21 21.37
N SER A 133 -5.69 -0.22 21.15
CA SER A 133 -6.52 0.98 21.23
C SER A 133 -7.78 0.70 22.00
N SER A 134 -8.12 1.63 22.88
CA SER A 134 -9.28 1.53 23.77
C SER A 134 -10.17 2.75 23.66
N ILE A 135 -11.47 2.52 23.68
CA ILE A 135 -12.50 3.54 23.87
C ILE A 135 -13.36 3.14 25.06
N SER A 136 -13.72 4.11 25.91
CA SER A 136 -14.43 3.86 27.15
C SER A 136 -15.27 5.07 27.55
N GLU A 137 -16.54 4.84 27.84
CA GLU A 137 -17.42 5.81 28.50
C GLU A 137 -17.28 5.74 30.02
N ASN A 138 -17.13 4.51 30.53
CA ASN A 138 -16.98 4.20 31.95
C ASN A 138 -16.44 2.78 32.13
N ASP A 139 -16.34 2.30 33.37
CA ASP A 139 -15.82 0.98 33.74
C ASP A 139 -16.70 -0.21 33.31
N THR A 140 -17.93 0.04 32.87
CA THR A 140 -18.88 -1.01 32.43
C THR A 140 -19.10 -0.99 30.91
N LEU A 141 -18.86 0.14 30.25
CA LEU A 141 -19.04 0.32 28.83
C LEU A 141 -17.72 0.80 28.17
N PHE A 142 -16.92 -0.17 27.75
CA PHE A 142 -15.64 0.04 27.09
C PHE A 142 -15.36 -1.06 26.06
N THR A 143 -14.40 -0.80 25.21
CA THR A 143 -13.89 -1.81 24.27
C THR A 143 -12.43 -1.57 23.95
N THR A 144 -11.67 -2.65 23.75
CA THR A 144 -10.24 -2.60 23.42
C THR A 144 -9.96 -3.55 22.29
N VAL A 145 -9.28 -3.05 21.25
CA VAL A 145 -8.75 -3.82 20.14
C VAL A 145 -7.22 -3.82 20.19
N GLN A 146 -6.59 -4.90 19.73
CA GLN A 146 -5.13 -5.03 19.79
C GLN A 146 -4.57 -5.86 18.65
N ALA A 147 -3.31 -5.62 18.30
CA ALA A 147 -2.59 -6.37 17.28
C ALA A 147 -1.10 -6.45 17.57
N LYS A 148 -0.47 -7.57 17.21
CA LYS A 148 1.00 -7.65 17.17
C LYS A 148 1.51 -6.93 15.93
N LEU A 149 2.61 -6.19 16.09
CA LEU A 149 3.31 -5.55 14.99
C LEU A 149 4.26 -6.55 14.32
N ASN A 150 4.58 -6.31 13.04
CA ASN A 150 5.56 -7.12 12.32
C ASN A 150 6.98 -6.68 12.70
N PRO A 151 7.81 -7.53 13.33
CA PRO A 151 9.16 -7.16 13.72
C PRO A 151 10.13 -6.93 12.55
N ASN A 152 9.75 -7.32 11.33
CA ASN A 152 10.53 -7.11 10.11
C ASN A 152 10.18 -5.80 9.39
N GLN A 153 9.38 -4.93 10.00
CA GLN A 153 9.01 -3.61 9.47
C GLN A 153 9.39 -2.54 10.49
N CYS A 154 9.93 -1.44 10.00
CA CYS A 154 10.28 -0.28 10.83
C CYS A 154 9.08 0.65 10.97
N TRP A 155 8.38 0.90 9.89
CA TRP A 155 7.19 1.74 9.87
C TRP A 155 5.91 0.91 9.93
N HIS A 156 4.97 1.36 10.74
CA HIS A 156 3.65 0.77 10.84
C HIS A 156 2.58 1.83 10.59
N TYR A 157 1.72 1.60 9.60
CA TYR A 157 0.52 2.42 9.40
C TYR A 157 -0.58 1.90 10.30
N ILE A 158 -0.93 2.65 11.33
CA ILE A 158 -1.97 2.31 12.29
C ILE A 158 -3.24 3.08 11.94
N THR A 159 -4.36 2.39 11.85
CA THR A 159 -5.67 3.03 11.71
C THR A 159 -6.66 2.39 12.67
N VAL A 160 -7.34 3.23 13.46
CA VAL A 160 -8.48 2.80 14.27
C VAL A 160 -9.75 3.43 13.73
N THR A 161 -10.83 2.67 13.67
CA THR A 161 -12.12 3.15 13.19
C THR A 161 -13.23 2.78 14.16
N ARG A 162 -14.17 3.70 14.35
CA ARG A 162 -15.45 3.42 15.02
C ARG A 162 -16.58 3.60 14.01
N SER A 163 -17.34 2.53 13.81
CA SER A 163 -18.57 2.51 13.04
C SER A 163 -19.71 2.04 13.93
N ASN A 164 -20.52 2.97 14.39
CA ASN A 164 -21.59 2.73 15.37
C ASN A 164 -21.04 2.09 16.67
N THR A 165 -21.37 0.82 16.95
CA THR A 165 -20.87 0.04 18.11
C THR A 165 -19.62 -0.77 17.78
N ARG A 166 -19.19 -0.81 16.53
CA ARG A 166 -18.01 -1.57 16.10
C ARG A 166 -16.76 -0.71 16.17
N TYR A 167 -15.74 -1.22 16.85
CA TYR A 167 -14.42 -0.62 16.95
C TYR A 167 -13.39 -1.55 16.31
N SER A 168 -12.57 -1.04 15.42
CA SER A 168 -11.65 -1.85 14.60
C SER A 168 -10.26 -1.26 14.57
N LEU A 169 -9.25 -2.13 14.51
CA LEU A 169 -7.83 -1.79 14.39
C LEU A 169 -7.27 -2.41 13.10
N TYR A 170 -6.65 -1.56 12.30
CA TYR A 170 -5.93 -1.95 11.09
C TYR A 170 -4.43 -1.65 11.28
N VAL A 171 -3.59 -2.54 10.78
CA VAL A 171 -2.15 -2.34 10.70
C VAL A 171 -1.74 -2.58 9.26
N ASN A 172 -1.08 -1.59 8.65
CA ASN A 172 -0.67 -1.58 7.25
C ASN A 172 -1.82 -1.89 6.28
N GLY A 173 -2.98 -1.25 6.52
CA GLY A 173 -4.18 -1.41 5.71
C GLY A 173 -4.97 -2.70 5.93
N VAL A 174 -4.49 -3.64 6.76
CA VAL A 174 -5.12 -4.94 7.01
C VAL A 174 -5.85 -4.93 8.35
N LEU A 175 -7.12 -5.34 8.37
CA LEU A 175 -7.89 -5.52 9.59
C LEU A 175 -7.23 -6.58 10.49
N ARG A 176 -6.88 -6.20 11.73
CA ARG A 176 -6.22 -7.08 12.70
C ARG A 176 -7.12 -7.50 13.85
N ASP A 177 -7.93 -6.57 14.35
CA ASP A 177 -8.89 -6.86 15.41
C ASP A 177 -10.14 -5.98 15.25
N SER A 178 -11.28 -6.51 15.63
CA SER A 178 -12.54 -5.79 15.58
C SER A 178 -13.48 -6.31 16.67
N LYS A 179 -14.05 -5.39 17.45
CA LYS A 179 -14.97 -5.72 18.53
C LYS A 179 -16.21 -4.84 18.46
N THR A 180 -17.31 -5.39 18.94
CA THR A 180 -18.58 -4.70 19.04
C THR A 180 -18.92 -4.50 20.51
N SER A 181 -19.15 -3.25 20.91
CA SER A 181 -19.62 -2.89 22.24
C SER A 181 -21.12 -3.12 22.40
N LYS A 182 -21.59 -3.22 23.62
CA LYS A 182 -23.02 -3.42 23.92
C LYS A 182 -23.89 -2.23 23.52
N ALA A 183 -23.32 -1.03 23.56
CA ALA A 183 -23.96 0.22 23.17
C ALA A 183 -22.92 1.12 22.51
N ARG A 184 -23.37 2.22 21.91
CA ARG A 184 -22.49 3.26 21.36
C ARG A 184 -21.81 3.99 22.52
N ILE A 185 -20.49 4.00 22.53
CA ILE A 185 -19.66 4.59 23.60
C ILE A 185 -19.59 6.10 23.39
N ASP A 186 -19.97 6.88 24.39
CA ASP A 186 -19.77 8.34 24.38
C ASP A 186 -18.36 8.67 24.90
N LEU A 187 -17.64 9.47 24.11
CA LEU A 187 -16.28 9.94 24.42
C LEU A 187 -16.25 11.46 24.61
N THR A 188 -17.42 12.09 24.85
CA THR A 188 -17.54 13.53 24.98
C THR A 188 -16.77 14.01 26.22
N SER A 189 -15.71 14.75 25.99
CA SER A 189 -14.81 15.24 27.04
C SER A 189 -14.14 16.52 26.58
N THR A 190 -13.89 17.46 27.50
CA THR A 190 -13.17 18.71 27.26
C THR A 190 -11.65 18.55 27.28
N SER A 191 -11.14 17.34 27.53
CA SER A 191 -9.71 17.07 27.57
C SER A 191 -9.10 17.24 26.17
N PRO A 192 -7.92 17.88 26.06
CA PRO A 192 -7.18 17.93 24.80
C PRO A 192 -6.77 16.52 24.38
N LEU A 193 -6.57 16.32 23.07
CA LEU A 193 -5.91 15.13 22.58
C LEU A 193 -4.41 15.28 22.77
N LYS A 194 -3.80 14.34 23.48
CA LYS A 194 -2.38 14.30 23.80
C LYS A 194 -1.69 13.25 22.96
N ILE A 195 -0.57 13.58 22.36
CA ILE A 195 0.32 12.68 21.66
C ILE A 195 1.58 12.49 22.50
N ALA A 196 2.04 11.26 22.69
CA ALA A 196 3.23 10.86 23.44
C ALA A 196 3.20 11.19 24.96
N GLU A 197 2.17 11.83 25.47
CA GLU A 197 2.07 12.21 26.90
C GLU A 197 1.13 11.25 27.65
N PRO A 198 1.65 10.49 28.64
CA PRO A 198 0.81 9.62 29.47
C PRO A 198 -0.02 10.44 30.47
N VAL A 199 -1.26 10.00 30.69
CA VAL A 199 -2.11 10.54 31.76
C VAL A 199 -1.99 9.68 33.02
N CYS A 200 -1.69 8.38 32.84
CA CYS A 200 -1.50 7.43 33.92
C CYS A 200 -0.03 7.29 34.30
N THR A 201 0.29 7.32 35.57
CA THR A 201 1.67 7.18 36.08
C THR A 201 2.30 5.80 35.81
N ILE A 202 1.49 4.80 35.49
CA ILE A 202 1.95 3.46 35.14
C ILE A 202 2.37 3.35 33.66
N ASP A 203 1.87 4.27 32.83
CA ASP A 203 2.23 4.35 31.42
C ASP A 203 3.51 5.16 31.24
N GLN A 204 4.19 4.92 30.13
CA GLN A 204 5.40 5.64 29.74
C GLN A 204 5.08 6.59 28.57
N PRO A 205 5.80 7.70 28.39
CA PRO A 205 5.78 8.49 27.17
C PRO A 205 6.14 7.62 25.97
N PHE A 206 5.59 7.95 24.81
CA PHE A 206 5.96 7.27 23.57
C PHE A 206 7.40 7.61 23.17
N HIS A 207 8.13 6.61 22.74
CA HIS A 207 9.48 6.75 22.22
C HIS A 207 9.52 6.23 20.76
N GLY A 208 9.69 7.15 19.83
CA GLY A 208 9.69 6.84 18.41
C GLY A 208 9.27 8.02 17.54
N THR A 209 9.08 7.79 16.28
CA THR A 209 8.67 8.82 15.30
C THR A 209 7.22 8.60 14.87
N LEU A 210 6.44 9.69 14.80
CA LEU A 210 5.11 9.71 14.21
C LEU A 210 5.11 10.56 12.94
N ASP A 211 4.27 10.15 11.97
CA ASP A 211 4.11 10.86 10.71
C ASP A 211 2.70 10.70 10.14
N GLU A 212 2.29 11.63 9.26
CA GLU A 212 1.07 11.54 8.46
C GLU A 212 -0.22 11.33 9.30
N LEU A 213 -0.37 12.08 10.40
CA LEU A 213 -1.48 11.95 11.34
C LEU A 213 -2.78 12.55 10.78
N ARG A 214 -3.83 11.73 10.64
CA ARG A 214 -5.14 12.09 10.08
C ARG A 214 -6.29 11.73 10.99
N PHE A 215 -7.29 12.62 11.04
CA PHE A 215 -8.54 12.44 11.78
C PHE A 215 -9.73 12.63 10.85
N TYR A 216 -10.70 11.72 10.91
CA TYR A 216 -11.90 11.73 10.09
C TYR A 216 -13.15 11.63 10.96
N SER A 217 -14.20 12.38 10.63
CA SER A 217 -15.52 12.25 11.24
C SER A 217 -16.39 11.20 10.55
N LYS A 218 -15.77 10.13 10.11
CA LYS A 218 -16.40 8.92 9.56
C LYS A 218 -15.55 7.68 9.83
N ALA A 219 -16.17 6.51 9.81
CA ALA A 219 -15.44 5.25 9.76
C ALA A 219 -14.94 5.03 8.32
N LEU A 220 -13.63 5.04 8.10
CA LEU A 220 -13.03 4.68 6.82
C LEU A 220 -13.23 3.19 6.55
N ASN A 221 -13.53 2.84 5.31
CA ASN A 221 -13.50 1.46 4.84
C ASN A 221 -12.07 1.02 4.46
N GLU A 222 -11.89 -0.26 4.16
CA GLU A 222 -10.58 -0.84 3.88
C GLU A 222 -9.91 -0.23 2.63
N ASP A 223 -10.68 0.05 1.57
CA ASP A 223 -10.15 0.70 0.37
C ASP A 223 -9.68 2.13 0.66
N GLU A 224 -10.41 2.88 1.49
CA GLU A 224 -10.04 4.22 1.90
C GLU A 224 -8.77 4.21 2.77
N ILE A 225 -8.65 3.26 3.69
CA ILE A 225 -7.46 3.06 4.51
C ILE A 225 -6.25 2.73 3.63
N ASN A 226 -6.42 1.81 2.68
CA ASN A 226 -5.34 1.37 1.79
C ASN A 226 -4.83 2.47 0.85
N ARG A 227 -5.66 3.47 0.48
CA ARG A 227 -5.19 4.64 -0.28
C ARG A 227 -4.19 5.51 0.48
N HIS A 228 -4.17 5.43 1.80
CA HIS A 228 -3.19 6.12 2.67
C HIS A 228 -2.00 5.24 3.06
N ASN A 229 -2.03 3.96 2.72
CA ASN A 229 -0.94 3.05 3.01
C ASN A 229 0.19 3.21 1.99
N LEU A 230 1.24 3.95 2.36
CA LEU A 230 2.41 4.27 1.53
C LEU A 230 3.41 3.11 1.44
N ARG A 231 3.28 2.11 2.31
CA ARG A 231 4.09 0.88 2.33
C ARG A 231 5.60 1.12 2.36
N PRO A 232 6.14 1.99 3.24
CA PRO A 232 7.53 2.48 3.16
C PRO A 232 8.60 1.39 3.27
N ASP A 233 8.28 0.24 3.87
CA ASP A 233 9.18 -0.87 4.12
C ASP A 233 8.99 -2.03 3.14
N GLU A 234 8.32 -1.81 2.01
CA GLU A 234 7.90 -2.90 1.13
C GLU A 234 8.41 -2.74 -0.31
N ILE A 235 8.55 -3.90 -0.97
CA ILE A 235 8.72 -4.01 -2.41
C ILE A 235 7.33 -3.84 -3.04
N LEU A 236 7.16 -2.90 -3.96
CA LEU A 236 5.85 -2.61 -4.58
C LEU A 236 5.49 -3.59 -5.69
N ASN A 237 6.48 -4.31 -6.25
CA ASN A 237 6.22 -5.38 -7.19
C ASN A 237 5.53 -6.55 -6.48
N SER A 238 4.50 -7.11 -7.10
CA SER A 238 3.95 -8.41 -6.69
C SER A 238 4.88 -9.54 -7.13
N ASP A 239 4.77 -10.71 -6.47
CA ASP A 239 5.38 -11.94 -6.94
C ASP A 239 5.10 -12.09 -8.45
N THR A 240 6.15 -12.34 -9.22
CA THR A 240 6.09 -12.22 -10.66
C THR A 240 6.63 -13.45 -11.37
N LEU A 241 6.29 -13.53 -12.65
CA LEU A 241 6.76 -14.56 -13.55
C LEU A 241 7.39 -13.89 -14.76
N ILE A 242 8.62 -14.26 -15.07
CA ILE A 242 9.33 -13.77 -16.26
C ILE A 242 9.89 -14.94 -17.07
N TYR A 243 10.25 -14.66 -18.32
CA TYR A 243 10.94 -15.63 -19.14
C TYR A 243 12.46 -15.47 -19.01
N LEU A 244 13.18 -16.57 -19.11
CA LEU A 244 14.64 -16.61 -19.09
C LEU A 244 15.21 -15.60 -20.10
N GLY A 245 16.14 -14.79 -19.64
CA GLY A 245 16.74 -13.70 -20.43
C GLY A 245 16.01 -12.37 -20.33
N ASN A 246 14.81 -12.30 -19.75
CA ASN A 246 14.13 -11.05 -19.48
C ASN A 246 14.54 -10.47 -18.13
N SER A 247 14.33 -9.16 -17.98
CA SER A 247 14.58 -8.41 -16.76
C SER A 247 13.39 -7.55 -16.39
N PHE A 248 13.30 -7.13 -15.15
CA PHE A 248 12.34 -6.14 -14.68
C PHE A 248 12.98 -5.20 -13.67
N GLN A 249 12.38 -4.02 -13.50
CA GLN A 249 12.77 -3.05 -12.48
C GLN A 249 12.12 -3.43 -11.15
N ALA A 250 12.90 -3.70 -10.13
CA ALA A 250 12.37 -3.73 -8.76
C ALA A 250 11.98 -2.30 -8.36
N ILE A 251 10.85 -2.16 -7.70
CA ILE A 251 10.32 -0.87 -7.23
C ILE A 251 10.09 -0.98 -5.74
N THR A 252 10.76 -0.12 -4.97
CA THR A 252 10.48 0.05 -3.55
C THR A 252 9.67 1.31 -3.32
N ALA A 253 8.89 1.34 -2.24
CA ALA A 253 8.24 2.56 -1.82
C ALA A 253 9.29 3.63 -1.44
N GLN A 254 8.91 4.89 -1.55
CA GLN A 254 9.74 5.98 -1.05
C GLN A 254 9.93 5.79 0.46
N SER A 255 11.18 5.82 0.90
CA SER A 255 11.53 5.65 2.29
C SER A 255 12.80 6.43 2.63
N CYS A 256 13.04 6.63 3.91
CA CYS A 256 14.25 7.25 4.44
C CYS A 256 15.33 6.24 4.84
N ALA A 257 15.27 5.03 4.34
CA ALA A 257 16.34 4.07 4.55
C ALA A 257 17.65 4.61 3.98
N GLN A 258 18.72 4.56 4.77
CA GLN A 258 20.05 5.02 4.36
C GLN A 258 20.77 3.97 3.53
N GLU A 259 20.48 2.69 3.77
CA GLU A 259 21.09 1.60 3.05
C GLU A 259 20.06 0.59 2.56
N TYR A 260 20.30 0.06 1.38
CA TYR A 260 19.53 -1.02 0.76
C TYR A 260 20.46 -2.20 0.52
N SER A 261 19.98 -3.40 0.72
CA SER A 261 20.73 -4.62 0.44
C SER A 261 19.82 -5.71 -0.11
N TRP A 262 20.09 -6.14 -1.33
CA TRP A 262 19.37 -7.22 -2.01
C TRP A 262 20.15 -8.54 -1.92
N SER A 263 19.46 -9.61 -1.55
CA SER A 263 20.03 -10.97 -1.46
C SER A 263 19.05 -12.00 -2.04
N PRO A 264 19.51 -12.95 -2.87
CA PRO A 264 20.88 -13.07 -3.39
C PRO A 264 21.22 -11.93 -4.36
N THR A 265 22.50 -11.68 -4.58
CA THR A 265 23.00 -10.66 -5.51
C THR A 265 23.00 -11.12 -6.97
N THR A 266 22.81 -12.42 -7.21
CA THR A 266 22.81 -13.01 -8.56
C THR A 266 21.65 -12.43 -9.37
N GLY A 267 21.97 -11.87 -10.53
CA GLY A 267 20.98 -11.25 -11.42
C GLY A 267 20.52 -9.86 -10.99
N VAL A 268 21.08 -9.28 -9.93
CA VAL A 268 20.76 -7.92 -9.47
C VAL A 268 21.80 -6.96 -10.02
N SER A 269 21.39 -5.89 -10.72
CA SER A 269 22.31 -4.94 -11.35
C SER A 269 23.18 -4.18 -10.35
N ASP A 270 22.59 -3.74 -9.25
CA ASP A 270 23.25 -3.11 -8.11
C ASP A 270 22.53 -3.54 -6.82
N PRO A 271 23.15 -4.42 -6.03
CA PRO A 271 22.52 -4.91 -4.80
C PRO A 271 22.31 -3.86 -3.71
N THR A 272 22.88 -2.67 -3.87
CA THR A 272 22.73 -1.55 -2.91
C THR A 272 21.76 -0.46 -3.38
N ALA A 273 21.25 -0.57 -4.62
CA ALA A 273 20.27 0.37 -5.12
C ALA A 273 18.87 0.11 -4.53
N SER A 274 18.10 1.17 -4.31
CA SER A 274 16.69 1.04 -3.90
C SER A 274 15.85 0.33 -4.96
N ASN A 275 16.10 0.62 -6.24
CA ASN A 275 15.33 0.11 -7.37
C ASN A 275 16.24 -0.54 -8.44
N PRO A 276 16.87 -1.70 -8.17
CA PRO A 276 17.74 -2.36 -9.13
C PRO A 276 16.96 -3.00 -10.28
N VAL A 277 17.63 -3.22 -11.41
CA VAL A 277 17.14 -4.14 -12.44
C VAL A 277 17.49 -5.57 -12.03
N ILE A 278 16.51 -6.47 -12.09
CA ILE A 278 16.67 -7.88 -11.73
C ILE A 278 16.50 -8.75 -12.97
N THR A 279 17.50 -9.61 -13.22
CA THR A 279 17.57 -10.54 -14.38
C THR A 279 17.88 -11.95 -13.85
N PRO A 280 16.93 -12.66 -13.24
CA PRO A 280 17.17 -13.96 -12.68
C PRO A 280 17.30 -15.03 -13.78
N THR A 281 18.14 -16.05 -13.54
CA THR A 281 18.31 -17.19 -14.45
C THR A 281 17.57 -18.44 -13.98
N ALA A 282 16.99 -18.42 -12.77
CA ALA A 282 16.22 -19.50 -12.18
C ALA A 282 15.18 -18.92 -11.21
N PRO A 283 14.11 -19.66 -10.86
CA PRO A 283 13.17 -19.21 -9.82
C PRO A 283 13.91 -18.83 -8.53
N THR A 284 13.72 -17.60 -8.07
CA THR A 284 14.52 -17.02 -6.99
C THR A 284 13.63 -16.16 -6.07
N ILE A 285 13.82 -16.28 -4.75
CA ILE A 285 13.28 -15.34 -3.78
C ILE A 285 14.36 -14.28 -3.52
N TYR A 286 14.07 -13.04 -3.87
CA TYR A 286 14.91 -11.91 -3.52
C TYR A 286 14.43 -11.30 -2.22
N ILE A 287 15.36 -11.05 -1.30
CA ILE A 287 15.09 -10.39 -0.01
C ILE A 287 15.72 -9.01 -0.09
N LEU A 288 14.92 -7.99 0.15
CA LEU A 288 15.35 -6.64 0.38
C LEU A 288 15.52 -6.42 1.88
N THR A 289 16.67 -5.92 2.29
CA THR A 289 16.90 -5.39 3.64
C THR A 289 17.12 -3.88 3.52
N MET A 290 16.35 -3.10 4.27
CA MET A 290 16.49 -1.65 4.39
C MET A 290 16.96 -1.30 5.78
N THR A 291 17.99 -0.47 5.88
CA THR A 291 18.58 -0.02 7.14
C THR A 291 18.23 1.44 7.36
N TYR A 292 17.61 1.70 8.50
CA TYR A 292 17.35 3.04 9.01
C TYR A 292 18.33 3.28 10.14
N THR A 293 19.25 4.22 9.93
CA THR A 293 20.23 4.63 10.95
C THR A 293 20.01 6.12 11.24
N ASP A 294 19.73 6.43 12.48
CA ASP A 294 19.70 7.81 12.97
C ASP A 294 20.35 7.86 14.36
N ASP A 295 20.51 9.05 14.91
CA ASP A 295 21.15 9.27 16.21
C ASP A 295 20.38 8.62 17.38
N THR A 296 19.20 8.08 17.13
CA THR A 296 18.30 7.51 18.16
C THR A 296 18.29 5.97 18.18
N GLY A 297 19.00 5.34 17.25
CA GLY A 297 19.06 3.88 17.10
C GLY A 297 18.65 3.42 15.72
N GLY A 298 19.11 2.24 15.33
CA GLY A 298 18.85 1.65 14.02
C GLY A 298 17.60 0.78 14.00
N CYS A 299 16.94 0.72 12.83
CA CYS A 299 15.92 -0.27 12.54
C CYS A 299 16.24 -0.98 11.23
N LEU A 300 16.01 -2.28 11.18
CA LEU A 300 16.14 -3.09 9.98
C LEU A 300 14.76 -3.56 9.53
N SER A 301 14.37 -3.21 8.32
CA SER A 301 13.19 -3.79 7.70
C SER A 301 13.57 -4.82 6.65
N ARG A 302 12.70 -5.81 6.43
CA ARG A 302 12.89 -6.87 5.44
C ARG A 302 11.60 -7.19 4.73
N ASP A 303 11.71 -7.26 3.40
CA ASP A 303 10.64 -7.74 2.53
C ASP A 303 11.19 -8.70 1.47
N SER A 304 10.33 -9.45 0.82
CA SER A 304 10.73 -10.48 -0.16
C SER A 304 9.85 -10.46 -1.39
N LEU A 305 10.47 -10.78 -2.54
CA LEU A 305 9.85 -10.89 -3.84
C LEU A 305 10.18 -12.25 -4.47
N MET A 306 9.16 -13.06 -4.74
CA MET A 306 9.32 -14.30 -5.49
C MET A 306 9.29 -14.01 -6.98
N VAL A 307 10.36 -14.39 -7.69
CA VAL A 307 10.43 -14.32 -9.15
C VAL A 307 10.52 -15.71 -9.71
N ASN A 308 9.47 -16.13 -10.42
CA ASN A 308 9.45 -17.37 -11.17
C ASN A 308 10.06 -17.15 -12.55
N VAL A 309 10.92 -18.05 -13.01
CA VAL A 309 11.56 -17.99 -14.33
C VAL A 309 11.10 -19.19 -15.15
N ILE A 310 10.60 -18.91 -16.35
CA ILE A 310 10.27 -19.92 -17.35
C ILE A 310 11.32 -19.90 -18.43
N ASP A 311 11.94 -21.05 -18.69
CA ASP A 311 12.79 -21.23 -19.84
C ASP A 311 11.90 -21.53 -21.07
N PRO A 312 11.87 -20.64 -22.09
CA PRO A 312 11.07 -20.86 -23.30
C PRO A 312 11.39 -22.18 -24.01
N ASP A 313 12.65 -22.63 -23.97
CA ASP A 313 13.11 -23.81 -24.68
C ASP A 313 12.58 -25.11 -24.03
N THR A 314 12.11 -25.04 -22.78
CA THR A 314 11.48 -26.16 -22.06
C THR A 314 9.97 -26.24 -22.28
N LEU A 315 9.37 -25.26 -22.94
CA LEU A 315 7.93 -25.21 -23.14
C LEU A 315 7.49 -26.18 -24.26
N ASP A 316 6.52 -27.03 -23.95
CA ASP A 316 5.92 -27.96 -24.88
C ASP A 316 5.00 -27.25 -25.88
N CYS A 317 5.45 -27.10 -27.11
CA CYS A 317 4.68 -26.48 -28.19
C CYS A 317 3.39 -27.25 -28.56
N ASN A 318 3.19 -28.45 -28.05
CA ASN A 318 1.92 -29.16 -28.18
C ASN A 318 0.87 -28.72 -27.16
N LYS A 319 1.29 -27.99 -26.10
CA LYS A 319 0.44 -27.49 -25.01
C LYS A 319 0.16 -26.02 -25.09
N ILE A 320 -0.16 -25.49 -26.27
CA ILE A 320 -0.54 -24.11 -26.44
C ILE A 320 -1.90 -23.86 -25.78
N PHE A 321 -1.96 -22.88 -24.89
CA PHE A 321 -3.20 -22.43 -24.26
C PHE A 321 -3.68 -21.12 -24.86
N ILE A 322 -4.95 -21.09 -25.27
CA ILE A 322 -5.65 -19.89 -25.75
C ILE A 322 -6.93 -19.76 -24.93
N PRO A 323 -7.18 -18.61 -24.28
CA PRO A 323 -8.40 -18.36 -23.52
C PRO A 323 -9.66 -18.53 -24.37
N ASN A 324 -10.81 -18.70 -23.75
CA ASN A 324 -12.09 -18.81 -24.45
C ASN A 324 -13.00 -17.58 -24.24
N ALA A 325 -12.57 -16.61 -23.42
CA ALA A 325 -13.28 -15.36 -23.18
C ALA A 325 -12.33 -14.25 -22.73
N PHE A 326 -12.69 -12.99 -22.99
CA PHE A 326 -12.02 -11.82 -22.44
C PHE A 326 -12.96 -10.62 -22.36
N THR A 327 -12.61 -9.60 -21.56
CA THR A 327 -13.45 -8.46 -21.26
C THR A 327 -12.61 -7.18 -21.35
N PRO A 328 -12.54 -6.53 -22.54
CA PRO A 328 -11.77 -5.29 -22.70
C PRO A 328 -12.30 -4.17 -21.81
N GLY A 329 -11.38 -3.43 -21.17
CA GLY A 329 -11.71 -2.29 -20.34
C GLY A 329 -12.34 -2.66 -18.99
N SER A 330 -12.08 -3.87 -18.49
CA SER A 330 -12.53 -4.26 -17.15
C SER A 330 -11.85 -3.40 -16.09
N SER A 331 -12.60 -3.00 -15.05
CA SER A 331 -12.07 -2.19 -13.94
C SER A 331 -10.95 -2.89 -13.14
N ALA A 332 -10.81 -4.20 -13.30
CA ALA A 332 -9.81 -5.02 -12.62
C ALA A 332 -8.50 -5.14 -13.41
N GLY A 333 -8.41 -4.64 -14.67
CA GLY A 333 -7.23 -4.74 -15.54
C GLY A 333 -6.83 -6.18 -15.87
N ARG A 334 -7.76 -7.12 -15.72
CA ARG A 334 -7.53 -8.56 -16.00
C ARG A 334 -8.39 -8.99 -17.17
N ASN A 335 -7.81 -9.80 -18.06
CA ASN A 335 -8.47 -10.30 -19.26
C ASN A 335 -8.94 -9.20 -20.24
N ASP A 336 -8.24 -8.06 -20.27
CA ASP A 336 -8.55 -6.92 -21.14
C ASP A 336 -8.13 -7.15 -22.59
N VAL A 337 -7.29 -8.12 -22.82
CA VAL A 337 -6.78 -8.48 -24.14
C VAL A 337 -6.85 -10.00 -24.37
N PHE A 338 -6.94 -10.40 -25.63
CA PHE A 338 -7.00 -11.79 -26.04
C PHE A 338 -5.79 -12.18 -26.88
N GLY A 339 -5.18 -13.31 -26.55
CA GLY A 339 -4.01 -13.81 -27.27
C GLY A 339 -3.60 -15.19 -26.78
N ILE A 340 -2.42 -15.65 -27.20
CA ILE A 340 -1.82 -16.90 -26.75
C ILE A 340 -1.29 -16.69 -25.32
N SER A 341 -1.78 -17.47 -24.33
CA SER A 341 -1.39 -17.31 -22.92
C SER A 341 0.05 -17.71 -22.64
N ASN A 342 0.59 -18.64 -23.41
CA ASN A 342 1.98 -19.08 -23.34
C ASN A 342 2.69 -18.89 -24.69
N PRO A 343 2.86 -17.62 -25.17
CA PRO A 343 3.31 -17.34 -26.53
C PRO A 343 4.73 -17.86 -26.82
N PHE A 344 5.56 -18.00 -25.81
CA PHE A 344 6.92 -18.52 -25.96
C PHE A 344 6.97 -20.01 -26.26
N ALA A 345 5.88 -20.77 -26.02
CA ALA A 345 5.78 -22.15 -26.48
C ALA A 345 5.55 -22.25 -28.01
N VAL A 346 5.32 -21.11 -28.68
CA VAL A 346 5.16 -21.02 -30.14
C VAL A 346 6.49 -20.57 -30.76
N ASN A 347 7.46 -21.48 -30.84
CA ASN A 347 8.82 -21.15 -31.32
C ASN A 347 8.88 -20.81 -32.81
N ASP A 348 7.99 -21.38 -33.63
CA ASP A 348 7.91 -21.14 -35.08
C ASP A 348 6.48 -20.70 -35.44
N PHE A 349 6.24 -19.40 -35.26
CA PHE A 349 4.94 -18.77 -35.51
C PHE A 349 4.73 -18.56 -37.01
N ILE A 350 3.54 -18.86 -37.51
CA ILE A 350 3.14 -18.64 -38.91
C ILE A 350 2.04 -17.58 -38.98
N SER A 351 0.93 -17.77 -38.25
CA SER A 351 -0.15 -16.78 -38.19
C SER A 351 -1.06 -17.01 -36.99
N PHE A 352 -1.61 -15.92 -36.42
CA PHE A 352 -2.71 -15.98 -35.49
C PHE A 352 -3.74 -14.95 -35.89
N GLU A 353 -4.96 -15.41 -36.21
CA GLU A 353 -6.01 -14.60 -36.81
C GLU A 353 -7.33 -14.80 -36.07
N ILE A 354 -8.13 -13.74 -35.99
CA ILE A 354 -9.46 -13.76 -35.40
C ILE A 354 -10.48 -13.31 -36.45
N PHE A 355 -11.61 -14.01 -36.49
CA PHE A 355 -12.66 -13.82 -37.45
C PHE A 355 -14.01 -13.60 -36.74
N ASP A 356 -14.85 -12.79 -37.33
CA ASP A 356 -16.24 -12.68 -36.94
C ASP A 356 -17.06 -13.90 -37.40
N ARG A 357 -18.33 -13.96 -36.99
CA ARG A 357 -19.23 -15.06 -37.37
C ARG A 357 -19.52 -15.19 -38.87
N TRP A 358 -19.18 -14.18 -39.64
CA TRP A 358 -19.38 -14.14 -41.08
C TRP A 358 -18.09 -14.50 -41.84
N GLY A 359 -17.01 -14.78 -41.15
CA GLY A 359 -15.71 -15.10 -41.71
C GLY A 359 -14.86 -13.87 -42.05
N GLY A 360 -15.30 -12.68 -41.68
CA GLY A 360 -14.52 -11.45 -41.81
C GLY A 360 -13.36 -11.44 -40.79
N ARG A 361 -12.10 -11.24 -41.26
CA ARG A 361 -10.95 -11.15 -40.39
C ARG A 361 -10.94 -9.82 -39.65
N VAL A 362 -11.01 -9.85 -38.32
CA VAL A 362 -11.05 -8.68 -37.44
C VAL A 362 -9.70 -8.39 -36.80
N PHE A 363 -8.80 -9.39 -36.71
CA PHE A 363 -7.47 -9.25 -36.16
C PHE A 363 -6.50 -10.21 -36.86
N ALA A 364 -5.25 -9.76 -37.03
CA ALA A 364 -4.13 -10.59 -37.45
C ALA A 364 -2.90 -10.20 -36.62
N ALA A 365 -2.31 -11.19 -35.97
CA ALA A 365 -1.11 -11.01 -35.17
C ALA A 365 0.15 -10.97 -36.04
N GLU A 366 1.11 -10.14 -35.67
CA GLU A 366 2.42 -10.05 -36.30
C GLU A 366 3.37 -11.12 -35.75
N ASP A 367 3.18 -11.51 -34.50
CA ASP A 367 3.93 -12.55 -33.79
C ASP A 367 3.07 -13.29 -32.77
N ALA A 368 3.65 -14.30 -32.08
CA ALA A 368 2.95 -15.08 -31.07
C ALA A 368 2.57 -14.27 -29.81
N LYS A 369 3.20 -13.11 -29.57
CA LYS A 369 2.96 -12.25 -28.40
C LYS A 369 1.88 -11.21 -28.65
N SER A 370 1.50 -11.00 -29.90
CA SER A 370 0.48 -10.04 -30.30
C SER A 370 -0.85 -10.36 -29.63
N GLN A 371 -1.53 -9.34 -29.13
CA GLN A 371 -2.79 -9.46 -28.40
C GLN A 371 -3.86 -8.56 -29.03
N TRP A 372 -5.10 -9.05 -29.05
CA TRP A 372 -6.26 -8.33 -29.55
C TRP A 372 -7.06 -7.65 -28.43
N ASP A 373 -7.36 -6.39 -28.59
CA ASP A 373 -8.08 -5.54 -27.66
C ASP A 373 -9.61 -5.53 -27.83
N GLY A 374 -10.13 -6.35 -28.77
CA GLY A 374 -11.56 -6.38 -29.08
C GLY A 374 -12.01 -5.28 -30.06
N CYS A 375 -11.05 -4.60 -30.71
CA CYS A 375 -11.35 -3.59 -31.73
C CYS A 375 -10.98 -4.07 -33.15
N ALA A 376 -11.63 -3.52 -34.15
CA ALA A 376 -11.23 -3.61 -35.55
C ALA A 376 -11.17 -2.20 -36.14
N GLN A 377 -10.04 -1.87 -36.81
CA GLN A 377 -9.80 -0.53 -37.36
C GLN A 377 -10.02 0.60 -36.35
N GLY A 378 -9.63 0.38 -35.10
CA GLY A 378 -9.80 1.34 -34.00
C GLY A 378 -11.23 1.50 -33.46
N GLN A 379 -12.18 0.70 -33.94
CA GLN A 379 -13.56 0.72 -33.45
C GLN A 379 -13.85 -0.54 -32.59
N PRO A 380 -14.45 -0.37 -31.42
CA PRO A 380 -14.87 -1.48 -30.58
C PRO A 380 -15.88 -2.39 -31.28
N LEU A 381 -15.64 -3.68 -31.23
CA LEU A 381 -16.58 -4.68 -31.77
C LEU A 381 -17.64 -5.05 -30.74
N ASN A 382 -18.79 -5.51 -31.21
CA ASN A 382 -19.89 -5.92 -30.37
C ASN A 382 -19.57 -7.19 -29.56
N PRO A 383 -20.08 -7.31 -28.32
CA PRO A 383 -20.02 -8.55 -27.58
C PRO A 383 -20.58 -9.72 -28.38
N GLY A 384 -19.93 -10.88 -28.30
CA GLY A 384 -20.35 -12.05 -29.05
C GLY A 384 -19.24 -13.09 -29.21
N VAL A 385 -19.54 -14.11 -29.98
CA VAL A 385 -18.63 -15.20 -30.29
C VAL A 385 -17.85 -14.88 -31.57
N TYR A 386 -16.54 -15.02 -31.48
CA TYR A 386 -15.56 -14.92 -32.56
C TYR A 386 -14.84 -16.23 -32.71
N LEU A 387 -14.18 -16.43 -33.84
CA LEU A 387 -13.39 -17.64 -34.12
C LEU A 387 -11.93 -17.25 -34.24
N TYR A 388 -11.04 -18.09 -33.74
CA TYR A 388 -9.61 -17.91 -33.93
C TYR A 388 -8.98 -19.06 -34.70
N ARG A 389 -7.85 -18.77 -35.36
CA ARG A 389 -7.00 -19.72 -36.05
C ARG A 389 -5.54 -19.40 -35.76
N LEU A 390 -4.85 -20.31 -35.07
CA LEU A 390 -3.41 -20.27 -34.86
C LEU A 390 -2.75 -21.32 -35.78
N HIS A 391 -1.80 -20.86 -36.60
CA HIS A 391 -0.96 -21.70 -37.44
C HIS A 391 0.50 -21.55 -37.02
N TYR A 392 1.16 -22.66 -36.71
CA TYR A 392 2.53 -22.67 -36.17
C TYR A 392 3.21 -23.98 -36.47
N ARG A 393 4.53 -24.10 -36.29
CA ARG A 393 5.25 -25.35 -36.31
C ARG A 393 5.64 -25.80 -34.91
N CYS A 394 5.55 -27.08 -34.67
CA CYS A 394 5.94 -27.76 -33.44
C CYS A 394 6.66 -29.02 -33.79
N ASP A 395 7.90 -29.22 -33.33
CA ASP A 395 8.77 -30.34 -33.66
C ASP A 395 8.92 -30.53 -35.20
N GLY A 396 9.06 -29.42 -35.92
CA GLY A 396 9.21 -29.40 -37.38
C GLY A 396 7.94 -29.71 -38.16
N LYS A 397 6.78 -29.93 -37.52
CA LYS A 397 5.49 -30.22 -38.15
C LYS A 397 4.54 -29.03 -38.03
N GLU A 398 3.86 -28.73 -39.12
CA GLU A 398 2.81 -27.73 -39.11
C GLU A 398 1.62 -28.16 -38.25
N ARG A 399 1.12 -27.22 -37.45
CA ARG A 399 -0.02 -27.41 -36.56
C ARG A 399 -1.03 -26.30 -36.80
N LEU A 400 -2.30 -26.68 -36.83
CA LEU A 400 -3.41 -25.75 -36.92
C LEU A 400 -4.29 -25.91 -35.68
N LYS A 401 -4.41 -24.85 -34.88
CA LYS A 401 -5.30 -24.81 -33.73
C LYS A 401 -6.40 -23.79 -33.99
N THR A 402 -7.65 -24.24 -33.93
CA THR A 402 -8.84 -23.40 -34.11
C THR A 402 -9.73 -23.48 -32.88
N GLY A 403 -10.51 -22.47 -32.66
CA GLY A 403 -11.49 -22.46 -31.56
C GLY A 403 -12.36 -21.23 -31.59
N SER A 404 -13.25 -21.11 -30.60
CA SER A 404 -14.08 -19.96 -30.40
C SER A 404 -13.64 -19.18 -29.15
N LEU A 405 -13.91 -17.88 -29.17
CA LEU A 405 -13.74 -17.01 -28.02
C LEU A 405 -14.98 -16.13 -27.86
N THR A 406 -15.25 -15.71 -26.63
CA THR A 406 -16.36 -14.80 -26.30
C THR A 406 -15.79 -13.46 -25.91
N LEU A 407 -16.16 -12.42 -26.66
CA LEU A 407 -15.93 -11.03 -26.27
C LEU A 407 -17.06 -10.60 -25.35
N LEU A 408 -16.74 -10.20 -24.13
CA LEU A 408 -17.64 -9.67 -23.12
C LEU A 408 -17.40 -8.16 -22.94
N ARG A 409 -18.41 -7.44 -22.45
CA ARG A 409 -18.30 -6.02 -22.07
C ARG A 409 -19.30 -5.70 -20.98
#